data_e46dafc3ba377d2739257dbdb7866b2e
#
_entry.id   e46dafc3ba377d2739257dbdb7866b2e
#
_cell.length_a   1.000
_cell.length_b   1.000
_cell.length_c   1.000
_cell.angle_alpha   90.00
_cell.angle_beta   90.00
_cell.angle_gamma   90.00
#
_symmetry.space_group_name_H-M   'P 1'
#
loop_
_entity.id
_entity.type
_entity.pdbx_description
1 polymer ?
#
loop_
_entity_poly.entity_id
_entity_poly.type
_entity_poly.pdbx_seq_one_letter_code
_entity_poly.pdbx_strand_id
1 'polypeptide(L)'
;MPEDLLRNGGVYRMKQVQISEFEPTSSGQMAHFYRIENASGASVTLCDYGASIVSLLVPDRQKLLRDVVLGYAHVKGYETGGEYFGETVGRCCNRICHGRFVLSGQEIQLNCNDGKHHLHGGYRSLSRRTWQAECGGNSVAFTTESPDGEEHYPGNLQVTVTYTFDNTNTLTIAYEAVCDKDTICNLTNHSYFNLDGHQSGTLAHHMLKLFADSYIPIDQTSIPSGEIAPVAGTPFDFRAYKPIPAAFQEDCVQIQNAAGLDHSFAVRSDSPIQAEAYSTESGIRLTCKTTQPAIHVYTANFVETPADLGKDGCAYGKRGAFCLETQNFPDAINHPNFPSPILRANTPYRQETQFHFSLKGEA
;
A
#
# COMPACT_ATOMS: atom_id res chain seq x y z
N MET A 1 -54.80 11.69 14.45
CA MET A 1 -53.67 12.50 14.91
C MET A 1 -52.54 11.61 15.27
N PRO A 2 -51.46 11.44 14.47
CA PRO A 2 -50.29 10.77 14.92
C PRO A 2 -49.28 11.81 15.40
N GLU A 3 -48.97 11.74 16.68
CA GLU A 3 -47.71 12.18 17.26
C GLU A 3 -46.63 11.25 16.78
N ASP A 4 -45.56 11.82 16.19
CA ASP A 4 -44.19 11.37 16.31
C ASP A 4 -43.31 12.14 15.33
N LEU A 5 -42.91 13.35 15.74
CA LEU A 5 -41.84 14.12 15.17
C LEU A 5 -40.90 14.59 16.29
N LEU A 6 -40.25 13.65 16.94
CA LEU A 6 -39.06 13.95 17.74
C LEU A 6 -37.83 13.93 16.81
N ARG A 7 -37.40 15.13 16.45
CA ARG A 7 -36.09 15.39 15.83
C ARG A 7 -35.01 15.08 16.88
N ASN A 8 -34.49 13.84 16.83
CA ASN A 8 -33.22 13.54 17.46
C ASN A 8 -32.12 13.99 16.51
N GLY A 9 -31.27 14.93 16.95
CA GLY A 9 -30.01 15.26 16.29
C GLY A 9 -29.18 13.98 16.11
N GLY A 10 -29.10 13.49 14.89
CA GLY A 10 -28.49 12.21 14.60
C GLY A 10 -26.98 12.24 14.85
N VAL A 11 -26.56 11.80 16.01
CA VAL A 11 -25.22 11.26 16.21
C VAL A 11 -25.23 9.93 15.47
N TYR A 12 -24.74 9.91 14.22
CA TYR A 12 -24.49 8.67 13.48
C TYR A 12 -23.46 7.87 14.27
N ARG A 13 -23.92 6.90 15.06
CA ARG A 13 -23.02 5.94 15.71
C ARG A 13 -22.39 5.09 14.62
N MET A 14 -21.06 5.13 14.50
CA MET A 14 -20.29 4.16 13.75
C MET A 14 -20.66 2.75 14.23
N LYS A 15 -20.84 1.81 13.31
CA LYS A 15 -21.01 0.40 13.67
C LYS A 15 -19.71 -0.10 14.31
N GLN A 16 -19.83 -1.00 15.30
CA GLN A 16 -18.65 -1.68 15.84
C GLN A 16 -17.96 -2.49 14.73
N VAL A 17 -16.64 -2.65 14.84
CA VAL A 17 -15.88 -3.54 13.95
C VAL A 17 -16.50 -4.93 13.99
N GLN A 18 -16.83 -5.46 12.82
CA GLN A 18 -17.34 -6.83 12.67
C GLN A 18 -16.17 -7.77 12.46
N ILE A 19 -16.09 -8.81 13.29
CA ILE A 19 -15.05 -9.84 13.22
C ILE A 19 -15.67 -11.12 12.71
N SER A 20 -15.02 -11.80 11.78
CA SER A 20 -15.39 -13.13 11.29
C SER A 20 -14.15 -13.97 11.02
N GLU A 21 -14.30 -15.28 11.13
CA GLU A 21 -13.25 -16.21 10.68
C GLU A 21 -13.08 -16.13 9.17
N PHE A 22 -11.83 -16.23 8.72
CA PHE A 22 -11.49 -16.38 7.32
C PHE A 22 -11.17 -17.84 7.01
N GLU A 23 -9.93 -18.23 7.20
CA GLU A 23 -9.48 -19.61 6.98
C GLU A 23 -8.27 -19.90 7.89
N PRO A 24 -7.98 -21.18 8.20
CA PRO A 24 -6.73 -21.53 8.86
C PRO A 24 -5.55 -21.33 7.92
N THR A 25 -4.46 -20.78 8.45
CA THR A 25 -3.15 -20.71 7.80
C THR A 25 -2.53 -22.11 7.69
N SER A 26 -1.46 -22.25 6.92
CA SER A 26 -0.69 -23.49 6.84
C SER A 26 -0.10 -23.95 8.18
N SER A 27 0.08 -23.03 9.15
CA SER A 27 0.48 -23.34 10.53
C SER A 27 -0.67 -23.82 11.41
N GLY A 28 -1.92 -23.79 10.92
CA GLY A 28 -3.13 -24.12 11.66
C GLY A 28 -3.70 -22.98 12.50
N GLN A 29 -3.12 -21.79 12.47
CA GLN A 29 -3.68 -20.61 13.11
C GLN A 29 -4.84 -20.07 12.27
N MET A 30 -6.00 -19.79 12.88
CA MET A 30 -7.14 -19.17 12.20
C MET A 30 -6.82 -17.70 11.88
N ALA A 31 -6.97 -17.30 10.62
CA ALA A 31 -6.96 -15.91 10.20
C ALA A 31 -8.38 -15.34 10.29
N HIS A 32 -8.49 -14.03 10.55
CA HIS A 32 -9.77 -13.35 10.74
C HIS A 32 -9.90 -12.13 9.86
N PHE A 33 -11.14 -11.83 9.48
CA PHE A 33 -11.53 -10.56 8.88
C PHE A 33 -12.03 -9.58 9.92
N TYR A 34 -11.70 -8.31 9.71
CA TYR A 34 -12.12 -7.16 10.51
C TYR A 34 -12.77 -6.14 9.57
N ARG A 35 -14.08 -6.02 9.60
CA ARG A 35 -14.81 -5.08 8.75
C ARG A 35 -15.20 -3.82 9.51
N ILE A 36 -14.80 -2.68 8.98
CA ILE A 36 -15.21 -1.35 9.42
C ILE A 36 -16.18 -0.80 8.38
N GLU A 37 -17.42 -0.53 8.77
CA GLU A 37 -18.44 0.04 7.90
C GLU A 37 -18.85 1.42 8.41
N ASN A 38 -18.83 2.42 7.54
CA ASN A 38 -19.23 3.77 7.90
C ASN A 38 -20.74 4.02 7.71
N ALA A 39 -21.21 5.25 8.04
CA ALA A 39 -22.62 5.59 7.97
C ALA A 39 -23.21 5.58 6.56
N SER A 40 -22.40 5.70 5.51
CA SER A 40 -22.86 5.65 4.11
C SER A 40 -22.96 4.20 3.56
N GLY A 41 -22.52 3.20 4.31
CA GLY A 41 -22.42 1.81 3.89
C GLY A 41 -21.10 1.47 3.19
N ALA A 42 -20.23 2.46 2.96
CA ALA A 42 -18.88 2.19 2.51
C ALA A 42 -18.10 1.44 3.61
N SER A 43 -17.16 0.58 3.23
CA SER A 43 -16.48 -0.27 4.21
C SER A 43 -15.09 -0.70 3.76
N VAL A 44 -14.23 -0.95 4.73
CA VAL A 44 -12.96 -1.65 4.54
C VAL A 44 -13.01 -2.99 5.28
N THR A 45 -12.54 -4.04 4.64
CA THR A 45 -12.30 -5.35 5.26
C THR A 45 -10.80 -5.58 5.32
N LEU A 46 -10.32 -5.80 6.52
CA LEU A 46 -8.92 -6.07 6.85
C LEU A 46 -8.76 -7.54 7.23
N CYS A 47 -7.54 -8.07 7.12
CA CYS A 47 -7.17 -9.40 7.60
C CYS A 47 -5.98 -9.30 8.55
N ASP A 48 -5.98 -10.10 9.64
CA ASP A 48 -4.86 -10.19 10.56
C ASP A 48 -3.64 -10.92 9.97
N TYR A 49 -3.80 -11.67 8.87
CA TYR A 49 -2.65 -12.17 8.13
C TYR A 49 -2.07 -11.07 7.23
N GLY A 50 -0.80 -10.73 7.45
CA GLY A 50 -0.12 -9.62 6.77
C GLY A 50 -0.63 -8.22 7.13
N ALA A 51 -1.54 -8.08 8.11
CA ALA A 51 -2.26 -6.84 8.41
C ALA A 51 -2.80 -6.22 7.12
N SER A 52 -3.55 -7.00 6.33
CA SER A 52 -3.84 -6.74 4.91
C SER A 52 -5.19 -6.05 4.71
N ILE A 53 -5.27 -5.19 3.68
CA ILE A 53 -6.54 -4.69 3.14
C ILE A 53 -7.04 -5.72 2.10
N VAL A 54 -8.18 -6.36 2.39
CA VAL A 54 -8.74 -7.41 1.52
C VAL A 54 -9.81 -6.87 0.59
N SER A 55 -10.62 -5.90 1.08
CA SER A 55 -11.73 -5.30 0.33
C SER A 55 -11.90 -3.84 0.76
N LEU A 56 -12.26 -2.99 -0.18
CA LEU A 56 -12.55 -1.58 0.07
C LEU A 56 -13.74 -1.15 -0.81
N LEU A 57 -14.93 -1.16 -0.20
CA LEU A 57 -16.19 -0.81 -0.85
C LEU A 57 -16.46 0.68 -0.74
N VAL A 58 -16.52 1.36 -1.88
CA VAL A 58 -16.84 2.80 -1.96
C VAL A 58 -17.89 3.06 -3.04
N PRO A 59 -18.75 4.10 -2.88
CA PRO A 59 -19.81 4.39 -3.83
C PRO A 59 -19.27 4.98 -5.14
N ASP A 60 -19.77 4.49 -6.27
CA ASP A 60 -19.57 5.10 -7.58
C ASP A 60 -20.60 6.23 -7.88
N ARG A 61 -20.53 6.83 -9.07
CA ARG A 61 -21.48 7.89 -9.51
C ARG A 61 -22.94 7.46 -9.53
N GLN A 62 -23.21 6.16 -9.57
CA GLN A 62 -24.56 5.58 -9.53
C GLN A 62 -24.95 5.16 -8.11
N LYS A 63 -24.12 5.47 -7.10
CA LYS A 63 -24.26 5.08 -5.70
C LYS A 63 -24.18 3.56 -5.46
N LEU A 64 -23.62 2.81 -6.42
CA LEU A 64 -23.33 1.40 -6.24
C LEU A 64 -21.98 1.26 -5.54
N LEU A 65 -21.91 0.39 -4.54
CA LEU A 65 -20.65 0.08 -3.86
C LEU A 65 -19.77 -0.77 -4.77
N ARG A 66 -18.57 -0.28 -5.04
CA ARG A 66 -17.53 -0.99 -5.80
C ARG A 66 -16.37 -1.34 -4.90
N ASP A 67 -15.92 -2.58 -5.00
CA ASP A 67 -14.69 -3.01 -4.35
C ASP A 67 -13.50 -2.59 -5.21
N VAL A 68 -12.77 -1.58 -4.75
CA VAL A 68 -11.72 -0.90 -5.54
C VAL A 68 -10.31 -1.44 -5.29
N VAL A 69 -10.15 -2.58 -4.59
CA VAL A 69 -8.84 -3.22 -4.36
C VAL A 69 -8.84 -4.67 -4.80
N LEU A 70 -7.73 -5.12 -5.40
CA LEU A 70 -7.47 -6.52 -5.68
C LEU A 70 -7.18 -7.26 -4.35
N GLY A 71 -7.44 -8.58 -4.32
CA GLY A 71 -7.20 -9.41 -3.15
C GLY A 71 -7.30 -10.90 -3.49
N TYR A 72 -6.86 -11.75 -2.57
CA TYR A 72 -7.02 -13.19 -2.69
C TYR A 72 -8.32 -13.66 -2.06
N ALA A 73 -8.89 -14.75 -2.65
CA ALA A 73 -10.09 -15.42 -2.12
C ALA A 73 -9.76 -16.28 -0.89
N HIS A 74 -8.52 -16.73 -0.76
CA HIS A 74 -8.07 -17.70 0.23
C HIS A 74 -6.81 -17.24 0.96
N VAL A 75 -6.66 -17.64 2.22
CA VAL A 75 -5.45 -17.39 3.02
C VAL A 75 -4.18 -17.89 2.32
N LYS A 76 -4.29 -19.02 1.62
CA LYS A 76 -3.19 -19.59 0.83
C LYS A 76 -2.60 -18.59 -0.18
N GLY A 77 -3.43 -17.73 -0.80
CA GLY A 77 -2.95 -16.67 -1.69
C GLY A 77 -2.04 -15.69 -0.97
N TYR A 78 -2.43 -15.27 0.24
CA TYR A 78 -1.60 -14.41 1.10
C TYR A 78 -0.32 -15.11 1.59
N GLU A 79 -0.34 -16.42 1.78
CA GLU A 79 0.84 -17.18 2.21
C GLU A 79 1.87 -17.39 1.09
N THR A 80 1.42 -17.63 -0.14
CA THR A 80 2.26 -18.12 -1.23
C THR A 80 2.33 -17.22 -2.46
N GLY A 81 1.39 -16.26 -2.59
CA GLY A 81 1.37 -15.30 -3.70
C GLY A 81 2.53 -14.32 -3.64
N GLY A 82 2.99 -13.88 -4.81
CA GLY A 82 4.08 -12.92 -4.96
C GLY A 82 3.62 -11.48 -5.11
N GLU A 83 2.31 -11.24 -5.16
CA GLU A 83 1.76 -9.93 -5.50
C GLU A 83 1.61 -8.99 -4.28
N TYR A 84 1.60 -9.52 -3.06
CA TYR A 84 1.42 -8.75 -1.82
C TYR A 84 0.12 -7.94 -1.76
N PHE A 85 -1.00 -8.46 -2.29
CA PHE A 85 -2.27 -7.73 -2.37
C PHE A 85 -2.74 -7.18 -1.03
N GLY A 86 -2.68 -5.85 -0.88
CA GLY A 86 -3.12 -5.13 0.31
C GLY A 86 -2.29 -5.34 1.57
N GLU A 87 -1.21 -6.10 1.50
CA GLU A 87 -0.39 -6.49 2.65
C GLU A 87 0.43 -5.32 3.21
N THR A 88 0.67 -5.33 4.51
CA THR A 88 1.68 -4.48 5.16
C THR A 88 3.05 -5.05 4.89
N VAL A 89 3.91 -4.27 4.25
CA VAL A 89 5.25 -4.66 3.81
C VAL A 89 6.33 -4.03 4.69
N GLY A 90 7.30 -4.81 5.11
CA GLY A 90 8.44 -4.42 5.96
C GLY A 90 9.26 -5.65 6.43
N ARG A 91 10.42 -5.46 7.18
CA ARG A 91 10.87 -4.21 7.82
C ARG A 91 11.22 -3.09 6.84
N CYS A 92 11.75 -3.43 5.66
CA CYS A 92 12.08 -2.47 4.63
C CYS A 92 11.34 -2.85 3.34
N CYS A 93 10.36 -2.06 2.94
CA CYS A 93 9.66 -2.22 1.68
C CYS A 93 10.57 -1.88 0.50
N ASN A 94 10.20 -2.37 -0.68
CA ASN A 94 10.97 -2.28 -1.90
C ASN A 94 12.37 -2.94 -1.81
N ARG A 95 13.27 -2.67 -2.76
CA ARG A 95 14.55 -3.37 -2.92
C ARG A 95 15.68 -2.76 -2.11
N ILE A 96 16.61 -3.63 -1.67
CA ILE A 96 17.95 -3.28 -1.17
C ILE A 96 18.96 -4.00 -2.06
N CYS A 97 19.86 -3.24 -2.66
CA CYS A 97 20.86 -3.72 -3.62
C CYS A 97 21.73 -4.82 -3.01
N HIS A 98 21.75 -6.01 -3.63
CA HIS A 98 22.46 -7.21 -3.14
C HIS A 98 22.11 -7.61 -1.69
N GLY A 99 21.00 -7.10 -1.13
CA GLY A 99 20.66 -7.30 0.28
C GLY A 99 21.72 -6.76 1.25
N ARG A 100 22.57 -5.82 0.83
CA ARG A 100 23.76 -5.41 1.58
C ARG A 100 23.72 -3.90 1.89
N PHE A 101 24.13 -3.56 3.10
CA PHE A 101 24.35 -2.18 3.52
C PHE A 101 25.30 -2.08 4.71
N VAL A 102 25.78 -0.87 5.01
CA VAL A 102 26.58 -0.60 6.20
C VAL A 102 25.74 0.17 7.23
N LEU A 103 25.65 -0.36 8.44
CA LEU A 103 24.96 0.28 9.56
C LEU A 103 25.92 0.39 10.76
N SER A 104 26.12 1.62 11.25
CA SER A 104 27.01 1.89 12.39
C SER A 104 28.42 1.27 12.24
N GLY A 105 28.95 1.26 11.01
CA GLY A 105 30.28 0.73 10.67
C GLY A 105 30.34 -0.79 10.49
N GLN A 106 29.23 -1.49 10.62
CA GLN A 106 29.13 -2.94 10.38
C GLN A 106 28.44 -3.22 9.05
N GLU A 107 28.99 -4.13 8.27
CA GLU A 107 28.32 -4.64 7.07
C GLU A 107 27.22 -5.62 7.47
N ILE A 108 26.02 -5.39 6.96
CA ILE A 108 24.84 -6.24 7.14
C ILE A 108 24.51 -6.89 5.80
N GLN A 109 24.34 -8.22 5.81
CA GLN A 109 23.89 -8.99 4.65
C GLN A 109 22.53 -9.61 4.96
N LEU A 110 21.48 -9.11 4.29
CA LEU A 110 20.12 -9.65 4.37
C LEU A 110 19.95 -10.85 3.43
N ASN A 111 18.92 -11.67 3.62
CA ASN A 111 18.52 -12.69 2.67
C ASN A 111 18.09 -12.05 1.35
N CYS A 112 18.51 -12.64 0.22
CA CYS A 112 18.11 -12.22 -1.12
C CYS A 112 16.95 -13.09 -1.60
N ASN A 113 15.75 -12.50 -1.67
CA ASN A 113 14.51 -13.18 -2.09
C ASN A 113 14.03 -12.73 -3.48
N ASP A 114 14.74 -11.79 -4.13
CA ASP A 114 14.47 -11.30 -5.47
C ASP A 114 15.77 -11.36 -6.31
N GLY A 115 16.07 -12.52 -6.86
CA GLY A 115 17.33 -12.78 -7.53
C GLY A 115 18.52 -12.54 -6.60
N LYS A 116 19.33 -11.53 -6.91
CA LYS A 116 20.47 -11.11 -6.08
C LYS A 116 20.15 -9.99 -5.07
N HIS A 117 18.91 -9.53 -5.01
CA HIS A 117 18.47 -8.42 -4.18
C HIS A 117 17.56 -8.88 -3.04
N HIS A 118 17.47 -8.06 -2.02
CA HIS A 118 16.47 -8.20 -0.98
C HIS A 118 15.24 -7.39 -1.37
N LEU A 119 14.04 -7.94 -1.19
CA LEU A 119 12.78 -7.30 -1.53
C LEU A 119 11.77 -7.47 -0.40
N HIS A 120 11.06 -6.38 -0.07
CA HIS A 120 9.87 -6.36 0.79
C HIS A 120 10.04 -7.03 2.16
N GLY A 121 11.25 -6.97 2.76
CA GLY A 121 11.51 -7.54 4.08
C GLY A 121 11.90 -9.02 4.09
N GLY A 122 12.09 -9.63 2.90
CA GLY A 122 12.60 -11.00 2.77
C GLY A 122 11.51 -12.08 2.75
N TYR A 123 11.92 -13.34 2.97
CA TYR A 123 11.03 -14.50 2.95
C TYR A 123 10.07 -14.53 4.16
N ARG A 124 10.51 -14.04 5.32
CA ARG A 124 9.74 -13.95 6.58
C ARG A 124 9.34 -12.52 6.89
N SER A 125 8.93 -11.79 5.86
CA SER A 125 8.52 -10.39 5.98
C SER A 125 7.31 -10.21 6.91
N LEU A 126 7.00 -8.96 7.23
CA LEU A 126 5.83 -8.61 8.04
C LEU A 126 4.53 -9.04 7.36
N SER A 127 4.50 -9.17 6.04
CA SER A 127 3.36 -9.65 5.27
C SER A 127 3.10 -11.17 5.41
N ARG A 128 4.08 -11.95 5.86
CA ARG A 128 4.02 -13.42 5.93
C ARG A 128 3.78 -13.94 7.34
N ARG A 129 2.88 -13.29 8.09
CA ARG A 129 2.55 -13.69 9.47
C ARG A 129 1.16 -13.20 9.88
N THR A 130 0.60 -13.87 10.87
CA THR A 130 -0.59 -13.37 11.57
C THR A 130 -0.18 -12.34 12.61
N TRP A 131 -0.91 -11.23 12.70
CA TRP A 131 -0.73 -10.15 13.66
C TRP A 131 -1.78 -10.26 14.77
N GLN A 132 -1.45 -9.74 15.93
CA GLN A 132 -2.44 -9.54 17.00
C GLN A 132 -3.28 -8.31 16.68
N ALA A 133 -4.61 -8.44 16.82
CA ALA A 133 -5.54 -7.38 16.49
C ALA A 133 -6.25 -6.82 17.73
N GLU A 134 -6.35 -5.49 17.80
CA GLU A 134 -7.15 -4.77 18.79
C GLU A 134 -8.12 -3.83 18.06
N CYS A 135 -9.42 -3.95 18.38
CA CYS A 135 -10.48 -3.17 17.74
C CYS A 135 -10.83 -1.92 18.54
N GLY A 136 -10.84 -0.76 17.85
CA GLY A 136 -11.45 0.50 18.32
C GLY A 136 -12.86 0.70 17.78
N GLY A 137 -13.42 1.90 17.90
CA GLY A 137 -14.77 2.21 17.38
C GLY A 137 -14.86 2.07 15.85
N ASN A 138 -13.97 2.74 15.13
CA ASN A 138 -13.84 2.71 13.67
C ASN A 138 -12.40 2.39 13.22
N SER A 139 -11.66 1.66 14.05
CA SER A 139 -10.26 1.33 13.81
C SER A 139 -9.93 -0.08 14.24
N VAL A 140 -8.90 -0.63 13.62
CA VAL A 140 -8.24 -1.89 14.03
C VAL A 140 -6.74 -1.62 14.07
N ALA A 141 -6.12 -1.91 15.20
CA ALA A 141 -4.68 -1.90 15.39
C ALA A 141 -4.15 -3.32 15.28
N PHE A 142 -3.22 -3.56 14.37
CA PHE A 142 -2.49 -4.81 14.23
C PHE A 142 -1.08 -4.65 14.78
N THR A 143 -0.67 -5.55 15.66
CA THR A 143 0.66 -5.51 16.31
C THR A 143 1.40 -6.81 16.08
N THR A 144 2.69 -6.72 15.78
CA THR A 144 3.60 -7.87 15.68
C THR A 144 5.01 -7.49 16.12
N GLU A 145 5.82 -8.51 16.36
CA GLU A 145 7.25 -8.38 16.62
C GLU A 145 8.04 -9.11 15.56
N SER A 146 9.11 -8.46 15.06
CA SER A 146 10.13 -9.08 14.23
C SER A 146 11.40 -9.20 15.07
N PRO A 147 11.82 -10.43 15.45
CA PRO A 147 12.91 -10.64 16.39
C PRO A 147 14.28 -10.28 15.78
N ASP A 148 15.26 -10.04 16.70
CA ASP A 148 16.65 -9.79 16.31
C ASP A 148 17.21 -10.92 15.43
N GLY A 149 17.78 -10.56 14.29
CA GLY A 149 18.33 -11.49 13.33
C GLY A 149 17.31 -12.12 12.36
N GLU A 150 16.02 -11.78 12.44
CA GLU A 150 15.05 -12.20 11.42
C GLU A 150 15.42 -11.56 10.08
N GLU A 151 15.51 -12.38 9.02
CA GLU A 151 16.04 -11.98 7.69
C GLU A 151 17.42 -11.29 7.77
N HIS A 152 18.14 -11.45 8.89
CA HIS A 152 19.41 -10.82 9.28
C HIS A 152 19.31 -9.32 9.62
N TYR A 153 18.12 -8.78 9.82
CA TYR A 153 17.97 -7.42 10.36
C TYR A 153 18.36 -7.36 11.83
N PRO A 154 19.10 -6.30 12.27
CA PRO A 154 19.46 -6.15 13.67
C PRO A 154 18.28 -5.64 14.51
N GLY A 155 18.22 -6.13 15.75
CA GLY A 155 17.31 -5.68 16.82
C GLY A 155 15.91 -6.31 16.76
N ASN A 156 15.25 -6.29 17.93
CA ASN A 156 13.85 -6.68 18.08
C ASN A 156 12.99 -5.47 17.71
N LEU A 157 12.25 -5.58 16.59
CA LEU A 157 11.38 -4.52 16.08
C LEU A 157 9.93 -4.82 16.45
N GLN A 158 9.34 -3.96 17.29
CA GLN A 158 7.91 -3.97 17.54
C GLN A 158 7.22 -3.04 16.54
N VAL A 159 6.15 -3.52 15.88
CA VAL A 159 5.41 -2.76 14.87
C VAL A 159 3.93 -2.79 15.20
N THR A 160 3.30 -1.63 15.12
CA THR A 160 1.84 -1.48 15.14
C THR A 160 1.38 -0.73 13.89
N VAL A 161 0.37 -1.27 13.21
CA VAL A 161 -0.30 -0.62 12.09
C VAL A 161 -1.77 -0.44 12.44
N THR A 162 -2.22 0.81 12.48
CA THR A 162 -3.63 1.13 12.81
C THR A 162 -4.35 1.60 11.55
N TYR A 163 -5.40 0.89 11.20
CA TYR A 163 -6.34 1.26 10.15
C TYR A 163 -7.56 1.92 10.75
N THR A 164 -7.90 3.11 10.26
CA THR A 164 -9.11 3.85 10.65
C THR A 164 -9.91 4.18 9.40
N PHE A 165 -11.21 3.87 9.38
CA PHE A 165 -12.09 4.22 8.27
C PHE A 165 -13.24 5.11 8.77
N ASP A 166 -13.36 6.31 8.21
CA ASP A 166 -14.28 7.33 8.71
C ASP A 166 -15.52 7.53 7.84
N ASN A 167 -16.41 8.42 8.29
CA ASN A 167 -17.66 8.74 7.59
C ASN A 167 -17.47 9.59 6.32
N THR A 168 -16.26 10.08 6.07
CA THR A 168 -15.89 10.78 4.83
C THR A 168 -15.28 9.88 3.78
N ASN A 169 -15.35 8.54 3.97
CA ASN A 169 -14.69 7.54 3.15
C ASN A 169 -13.16 7.71 3.11
N THR A 170 -12.57 8.14 4.22
CA THR A 170 -11.11 8.23 4.38
C THR A 170 -10.59 7.02 5.13
N LEU A 171 -9.71 6.26 4.49
CA LEU A 171 -8.91 5.22 5.11
C LEU A 171 -7.58 5.82 5.54
N THR A 172 -7.34 5.88 6.84
CA THR A 172 -6.06 6.28 7.43
C THR A 172 -5.30 5.04 7.85
N ILE A 173 -4.03 4.95 7.48
CA ILE A 173 -3.08 3.91 7.87
C ILE A 173 -1.95 4.59 8.64
N ALA A 174 -1.90 4.37 9.94
CA ALA A 174 -0.85 4.88 10.82
C ALA A 174 0.12 3.75 11.19
N TYR A 175 1.40 4.00 10.98
CA TYR A 175 2.48 3.05 11.29
C TYR A 175 3.29 3.57 12.46
N GLU A 176 3.48 2.73 13.47
CA GLU A 176 4.38 2.97 14.58
C GLU A 176 5.33 1.78 14.74
N ALA A 177 6.62 2.06 14.97
CA ALA A 177 7.58 1.01 15.28
C ALA A 177 8.65 1.52 16.23
N VAL A 178 9.23 0.60 17.00
CA VAL A 178 10.39 0.84 17.87
C VAL A 178 11.29 -0.39 17.84
N CYS A 179 12.61 -0.17 17.83
CA CYS A 179 13.60 -1.24 17.86
C CYS A 179 14.57 -1.03 19.02
N ASP A 180 15.03 -2.11 19.66
CA ASP A 180 16.01 -2.06 20.76
C ASP A 180 17.46 -1.83 20.28
N LYS A 181 17.71 -1.96 18.96
CA LYS A 181 18.99 -1.64 18.31
C LYS A 181 18.79 -0.71 17.12
N ASP A 182 19.87 -0.08 16.67
CA ASP A 182 19.86 0.59 15.36
C ASP A 182 19.51 -0.42 14.28
N THR A 183 18.54 -0.07 13.43
CA THR A 183 18.08 -0.90 12.31
C THR A 183 17.64 -0.02 11.14
N ILE A 184 17.11 -0.59 10.07
CA ILE A 184 16.40 0.15 9.03
C ILE A 184 14.91 -0.18 9.11
N CYS A 185 14.07 0.83 8.89
CA CYS A 185 12.63 0.69 8.89
C CYS A 185 12.01 1.55 7.79
N ASN A 186 11.24 0.92 6.92
CA ASN A 186 10.51 1.57 5.85
C ASN A 186 9.25 0.74 5.56
N LEU A 187 8.12 1.15 6.12
CA LEU A 187 6.86 0.41 6.05
C LEU A 187 5.94 1.00 5.00
N THR A 188 5.19 0.14 4.32
CA THR A 188 4.15 0.55 3.38
C THR A 188 2.99 -0.45 3.36
N ASN A 189 1.89 -0.08 2.69
CA ASN A 189 0.79 -0.98 2.33
C ASN A 189 0.77 -1.16 0.82
N HIS A 190 0.70 -2.40 0.36
CA HIS A 190 0.78 -2.76 -1.06
C HIS A 190 -0.60 -2.99 -1.69
N SER A 191 -1.52 -2.03 -1.50
CA SER A 191 -2.84 -2.09 -2.13
C SER A 191 -2.77 -1.85 -3.63
N TYR A 192 -3.45 -2.71 -4.38
CA TYR A 192 -3.66 -2.58 -5.82
C TYR A 192 -5.03 -2.02 -6.07
N PHE A 193 -5.11 -0.79 -6.53
CA PHE A 193 -6.36 -0.09 -6.80
C PHE A 193 -6.84 -0.29 -8.23
N ASN A 194 -8.14 -0.54 -8.38
CA ASN A 194 -8.86 -0.34 -9.63
C ASN A 194 -10.20 0.37 -9.32
N LEU A 195 -10.30 1.64 -9.68
CA LEU A 195 -11.45 2.48 -9.32
C LEU A 195 -12.73 2.12 -10.10
N ASP A 196 -12.64 1.25 -11.11
CA ASP A 196 -13.80 0.65 -11.80
C ASP A 196 -14.27 -0.66 -11.15
N GLY A 197 -13.58 -1.07 -10.06
CA GLY A 197 -13.79 -2.31 -9.34
C GLY A 197 -12.71 -3.35 -9.67
N HIS A 198 -12.40 -4.21 -8.69
CA HIS A 198 -11.33 -5.22 -8.81
C HIS A 198 -11.51 -6.18 -9.99
N GLN A 199 -12.75 -6.36 -10.46
CA GLN A 199 -13.09 -7.25 -11.57
C GLN A 199 -12.88 -6.62 -12.95
N SER A 200 -12.59 -5.30 -13.03
CA SER A 200 -12.49 -4.55 -14.29
C SER A 200 -11.37 -5.07 -15.22
N GLY A 201 -10.24 -5.50 -14.65
CA GLY A 201 -9.10 -6.04 -15.39
C GLY A 201 -8.37 -5.04 -16.28
N THR A 202 -8.70 -3.74 -16.24
CA THR A 202 -8.08 -2.70 -17.07
C THR A 202 -7.91 -1.38 -16.34
N LEU A 203 -6.89 -0.60 -16.73
CA LEU A 203 -6.66 0.79 -16.31
C LEU A 203 -7.05 1.81 -17.40
N ALA A 204 -7.76 1.41 -18.45
CA ALA A 204 -8.06 2.25 -19.62
C ALA A 204 -8.75 3.58 -19.25
N HIS A 205 -9.54 3.60 -18.19
CA HIS A 205 -10.31 4.77 -17.75
C HIS A 205 -9.64 5.56 -16.62
N HIS A 206 -8.44 5.15 -16.18
CA HIS A 206 -7.80 5.73 -15.00
C HIS A 206 -6.87 6.89 -15.36
N MET A 207 -7.10 8.02 -14.72
CA MET A 207 -6.29 9.23 -14.77
C MET A 207 -5.49 9.35 -13.48
N LEU A 208 -4.22 9.73 -13.58
CA LEU A 208 -3.32 9.93 -12.44
C LEU A 208 -2.74 11.34 -12.49
N LYS A 209 -2.61 11.96 -11.32
CA LYS A 209 -1.84 13.18 -11.08
C LYS A 209 -0.98 12.99 -9.85
N LEU A 210 0.29 13.36 -9.93
CA LEU A 210 1.26 13.31 -8.84
C LEU A 210 1.77 14.71 -8.52
N PHE A 211 1.85 15.03 -7.24
CA PHE A 211 2.45 16.27 -6.76
C PHE A 211 3.96 16.03 -6.50
N ALA A 212 4.67 15.70 -7.57
CA ALA A 212 6.09 15.37 -7.58
C ALA A 212 6.75 15.98 -8.82
N ASP A 213 7.92 16.61 -8.63
CA ASP A 213 8.71 17.20 -9.71
C ASP A 213 9.85 16.28 -10.16
N SER A 214 10.09 15.20 -9.44
CA SER A 214 11.19 14.27 -9.68
C SER A 214 10.75 12.81 -9.41
N TYR A 215 11.47 11.90 -10.05
CA TYR A 215 11.34 10.46 -9.85
C TYR A 215 12.73 9.83 -9.67
N ILE A 216 12.77 8.57 -9.25
CA ILE A 216 13.99 7.81 -9.05
C ILE A 216 14.18 6.84 -10.22
N PRO A 217 15.17 7.06 -11.11
CA PRO A 217 15.50 6.12 -12.18
C PRO A 217 16.03 4.79 -11.64
N ILE A 218 15.72 3.70 -12.33
CA ILE A 218 16.10 2.33 -11.98
C ILE A 218 16.88 1.65 -13.12
N ASP A 219 17.70 0.67 -12.75
CA ASP A 219 18.34 -0.23 -13.70
C ASP A 219 17.39 -1.39 -14.12
N GLN A 220 17.89 -2.32 -14.95
CA GLN A 220 17.14 -3.49 -15.43
C GLN A 220 16.77 -4.48 -14.31
N THR A 221 17.31 -4.33 -13.11
CA THR A 221 17.01 -5.14 -11.92
C THR A 221 16.15 -4.38 -10.91
N SER A 222 15.56 -3.23 -11.34
CA SER A 222 14.74 -2.34 -10.54
C SER A 222 15.47 -1.71 -9.34
N ILE A 223 16.80 -1.63 -9.41
CA ILE A 223 17.60 -0.94 -8.39
C ILE A 223 17.78 0.53 -8.77
N PRO A 224 17.58 1.47 -7.81
CA PRO A 224 17.81 2.89 -8.03
C PRO A 224 19.24 3.19 -8.48
N SER A 225 19.39 4.13 -9.42
CA SER A 225 20.69 4.64 -9.84
C SER A 225 21.33 5.57 -8.80
N GLY A 226 20.56 6.04 -7.82
CA GLY A 226 20.96 7.11 -6.89
C GLY A 226 20.66 8.52 -7.40
N GLU A 227 20.20 8.66 -8.63
CA GLU A 227 19.77 9.93 -9.21
C GLU A 227 18.33 10.27 -8.73
N ILE A 228 18.07 11.58 -8.59
CA ILE A 228 16.74 12.16 -8.44
C ILE A 228 16.48 12.97 -9.71
N ALA A 229 15.87 12.36 -10.71
CA ALA A 229 15.69 12.91 -12.04
C ALA A 229 14.39 13.72 -12.17
N PRO A 230 14.37 14.82 -12.95
CA PRO A 230 13.15 15.59 -13.17
C PRO A 230 12.13 14.78 -14.00
N VAL A 231 10.84 14.93 -13.69
CA VAL A 231 9.76 14.31 -14.48
C VAL A 231 9.47 15.05 -15.79
N ALA A 232 9.83 16.32 -15.87
CA ALA A 232 9.53 17.20 -17.01
C ALA A 232 10.08 16.64 -18.32
N GLY A 233 9.22 16.52 -19.34
CA GLY A 233 9.60 16.01 -20.66
C GLY A 233 9.82 14.49 -20.72
N THR A 234 9.35 13.75 -19.72
CA THR A 234 9.44 12.29 -19.64
C THR A 234 8.06 11.63 -19.56
N PRO A 235 7.94 10.31 -19.79
CA PRO A 235 6.71 9.56 -19.56
C PRO A 235 6.18 9.66 -18.12
N PHE A 236 7.05 10.00 -17.15
CA PHE A 236 6.76 10.15 -15.74
C PHE A 236 6.18 11.50 -15.34
N ASP A 237 5.94 12.42 -16.31
CA ASP A 237 5.31 13.72 -16.02
C ASP A 237 3.81 13.56 -15.78
N PHE A 238 3.45 13.35 -14.52
CA PHE A 238 2.08 13.31 -14.00
C PHE A 238 1.71 14.55 -13.20
N ARG A 239 2.40 15.68 -13.36
CA ARG A 239 2.06 16.93 -12.67
C ARG A 239 0.71 17.50 -13.07
N ALA A 240 0.20 17.11 -14.24
CA ALA A 240 -1.20 17.25 -14.64
C ALA A 240 -1.83 15.88 -14.81
N TYR A 241 -3.16 15.80 -14.79
CA TYR A 241 -3.85 14.54 -15.05
C TYR A 241 -3.45 13.94 -16.40
N LYS A 242 -2.94 12.72 -16.36
CA LYS A 242 -2.53 11.93 -17.54
C LYS A 242 -3.16 10.53 -17.41
N PRO A 243 -3.67 9.94 -18.51
CA PRO A 243 -4.09 8.53 -18.48
C PRO A 243 -2.93 7.64 -18.07
N ILE A 244 -3.14 6.73 -17.11
CA ILE A 244 -2.08 5.81 -16.68
C ILE A 244 -1.52 5.02 -17.86
N PRO A 245 -2.33 4.45 -18.80
CA PRO A 245 -1.82 3.69 -19.93
C PRO A 245 -0.98 4.51 -20.92
N ALA A 246 -1.10 5.84 -20.94
CA ALA A 246 -0.30 6.68 -21.84
C ALA A 246 1.21 6.59 -21.54
N ALA A 247 1.60 6.33 -20.29
CA ALA A 247 3.01 6.14 -19.93
C ALA A 247 3.62 4.88 -20.56
N PHE A 248 2.81 3.85 -20.87
CA PHE A 248 3.30 2.58 -21.42
C PHE A 248 3.62 2.64 -22.92
N GLN A 249 3.14 3.66 -23.60
CA GLN A 249 3.24 3.79 -25.05
C GLN A 249 4.49 4.54 -25.50
N GLU A 250 5.25 5.09 -24.56
CA GLU A 250 6.44 5.87 -24.86
C GLU A 250 7.68 4.96 -24.94
N ASP A 251 8.51 5.18 -25.97
CA ASP A 251 9.80 4.50 -26.11
C ASP A 251 10.81 5.11 -25.10
N CYS A 252 10.81 4.54 -23.90
CA CYS A 252 11.61 4.99 -22.79
C CYS A 252 12.24 3.80 -22.08
N VAL A 253 13.58 3.83 -21.94
CA VAL A 253 14.34 2.75 -21.30
C VAL A 253 13.85 2.45 -19.87
N GLN A 254 13.39 3.46 -19.14
CA GLN A 254 12.87 3.29 -17.78
C GLN A 254 11.55 2.51 -17.78
N ILE A 255 10.66 2.78 -18.74
CA ILE A 255 9.41 2.03 -18.93
C ILE A 255 9.73 0.58 -19.37
N GLN A 256 10.74 0.41 -20.22
CA GLN A 256 11.17 -0.94 -20.65
C GLN A 256 11.76 -1.74 -19.51
N ASN A 257 12.63 -1.14 -18.67
CA ASN A 257 13.22 -1.79 -17.49
C ASN A 257 12.15 -2.35 -16.54
N ALA A 258 11.05 -1.61 -16.34
CA ALA A 258 9.97 -1.95 -15.42
C ALA A 258 8.77 -2.66 -16.09
N ALA A 259 8.77 -2.82 -17.41
CA ALA A 259 7.61 -3.25 -18.20
C ALA A 259 6.34 -2.39 -17.97
N GLY A 260 6.51 -1.12 -17.53
CA GLY A 260 5.45 -0.20 -17.16
C GLY A 260 5.92 0.83 -16.13
N LEU A 261 5.04 1.31 -15.26
CA LEU A 261 5.47 2.08 -14.08
C LEU A 261 5.84 1.11 -12.95
N ASP A 262 7.00 1.32 -12.36
CA ASP A 262 7.52 0.68 -11.14
C ASP A 262 8.58 1.61 -10.55
N HIS A 263 8.16 2.86 -10.27
CA HIS A 263 9.08 3.95 -9.96
C HIS A 263 8.60 4.75 -8.76
N SER A 264 9.57 5.20 -7.95
CA SER A 264 9.32 6.12 -6.84
C SER A 264 9.37 7.56 -7.31
N PHE A 265 8.36 8.33 -6.89
CA PHE A 265 8.24 9.76 -7.14
C PHE A 265 8.52 10.52 -5.85
N ALA A 266 9.48 11.45 -5.87
CA ALA A 266 9.77 12.34 -4.76
C ALA A 266 8.63 13.36 -4.60
N VAL A 267 7.79 13.19 -3.58
CA VAL A 267 6.60 14.02 -3.41
C VAL A 267 6.91 15.35 -2.75
N ARG A 268 6.16 16.38 -3.11
CA ARG A 268 6.31 17.71 -2.52
C ARG A 268 5.67 17.73 -1.12
N SER A 269 6.48 18.05 -0.11
CA SER A 269 6.05 18.15 1.28
C SER A 269 5.16 19.36 1.56
N ASP A 270 5.17 20.39 0.71
CA ASP A 270 4.34 21.59 0.81
C ASP A 270 2.95 21.41 0.19
N SER A 271 2.70 20.30 -0.51
CA SER A 271 1.38 19.99 -1.06
C SER A 271 0.48 19.36 0.02
N PRO A 272 -0.81 19.77 0.10
CA PRO A 272 -1.76 19.15 1.04
C PRO A 272 -2.09 17.70 0.70
N ILE A 273 -1.86 17.29 -0.54
CA ILE A 273 -2.01 15.93 -1.07
C ILE A 273 -0.84 15.60 -1.99
N GLN A 274 -0.48 14.33 -2.09
CA GLN A 274 0.67 13.87 -2.85
C GLN A 274 0.30 13.18 -4.15
N ALA A 275 -0.90 12.57 -4.22
CA ALA A 275 -1.41 11.97 -5.45
C ALA A 275 -2.94 12.09 -5.55
N GLU A 276 -3.44 12.11 -6.77
CA GLU A 276 -4.86 11.95 -7.11
C GLU A 276 -4.98 10.99 -8.28
N ALA A 277 -5.94 10.06 -8.18
CA ALA A 277 -6.38 9.24 -9.29
C ALA A 277 -7.90 9.31 -9.42
N TYR A 278 -8.44 9.17 -10.64
CA TYR A 278 -9.87 8.99 -10.80
C TYR A 278 -10.17 8.13 -12.03
N SER A 279 -11.31 7.44 -12.00
CA SER A 279 -11.84 6.78 -13.18
C SER A 279 -12.86 7.66 -13.90
N THR A 280 -12.74 7.73 -15.23
CA THR A 280 -13.74 8.39 -16.08
C THR A 280 -15.01 7.57 -16.24
N GLU A 281 -14.99 6.27 -15.91
CA GLU A 281 -16.12 5.34 -15.98
C GLU A 281 -16.94 5.35 -14.68
N SER A 282 -16.34 4.95 -13.56
CA SER A 282 -17.04 4.91 -12.26
C SER A 282 -17.27 6.28 -11.64
N GLY A 283 -16.44 7.27 -12.00
CA GLY A 283 -16.39 8.59 -11.36
C GLY A 283 -15.71 8.62 -10.00
N ILE A 284 -15.28 7.48 -9.46
CA ILE A 284 -14.56 7.41 -8.19
C ILE A 284 -13.23 8.14 -8.32
N ARG A 285 -12.94 9.01 -7.34
CA ARG A 285 -11.66 9.70 -7.15
C ARG A 285 -11.01 9.21 -5.87
N LEU A 286 -9.73 8.87 -5.98
CA LEU A 286 -8.82 8.56 -4.88
C LEU A 286 -7.85 9.72 -4.71
N THR A 287 -7.76 10.25 -3.48
CA THR A 287 -6.74 11.23 -3.08
C THR A 287 -5.83 10.58 -2.05
N CYS A 288 -4.52 10.69 -2.25
CA CYS A 288 -3.51 10.18 -1.33
C CYS A 288 -2.78 11.32 -0.64
N LYS A 289 -2.73 11.25 0.70
CA LYS A 289 -1.91 12.12 1.55
C LYS A 289 -0.98 11.25 2.38
N THR A 290 0.30 11.66 2.51
CA THR A 290 1.28 10.89 3.28
C THR A 290 2.33 11.77 3.94
N THR A 291 2.91 11.26 5.02
CA THR A 291 4.10 11.82 5.67
C THR A 291 5.40 11.27 5.09
N GLN A 292 5.32 10.27 4.20
CA GLN A 292 6.47 9.66 3.54
C GLN A 292 7.05 10.57 2.45
N PRO A 293 8.36 10.50 2.17
CA PRO A 293 9.03 11.35 1.18
C PRO A 293 8.72 10.95 -0.26
N ALA A 294 8.15 9.75 -0.49
CA ALA A 294 7.84 9.27 -1.83
C ALA A 294 6.52 8.52 -1.91
N ILE A 295 6.00 8.45 -3.14
CA ILE A 295 5.00 7.47 -3.57
C ILE A 295 5.64 6.61 -4.66
N HIS A 296 5.71 5.31 -4.44
CA HIS A 296 6.07 4.35 -5.47
C HIS A 296 4.82 3.98 -6.25
N VAL A 297 4.85 4.23 -7.55
CA VAL A 297 3.73 3.92 -8.45
C VAL A 297 4.07 2.66 -9.22
N TYR A 298 3.28 1.62 -8.99
CA TYR A 298 3.40 0.35 -9.69
C TYR A 298 2.09 0.03 -10.44
N THR A 299 2.20 -0.46 -11.67
CA THR A 299 1.04 -0.69 -12.53
C THR A 299 0.76 -2.16 -12.79
N ALA A 300 0.97 -3.01 -11.79
CA ALA A 300 0.68 -4.44 -11.83
C ALA A 300 1.31 -5.14 -13.05
N ASN A 301 2.56 -4.79 -13.39
CA ASN A 301 3.23 -5.19 -14.63
C ASN A 301 3.45 -6.70 -14.75
N PHE A 302 3.52 -7.41 -13.61
CA PHE A 302 3.84 -8.83 -13.51
C PHE A 302 2.75 -9.66 -12.84
N VAL A 303 1.56 -9.09 -12.58
CA VAL A 303 0.44 -9.79 -11.94
C VAL A 303 -0.11 -10.84 -12.90
N GLU A 304 -0.19 -12.08 -12.42
CA GLU A 304 -0.79 -13.24 -13.09
C GLU A 304 -1.45 -14.14 -12.05
N THR A 305 -2.59 -13.70 -11.50
CA THR A 305 -3.33 -14.44 -10.47
C THR A 305 -4.48 -15.18 -11.12
N PRO A 306 -4.55 -16.53 -11.02
CA PRO A 306 -5.63 -17.31 -11.62
C PRO A 306 -6.95 -17.10 -10.85
N ALA A 307 -8.06 -17.41 -11.52
CA ALA A 307 -9.41 -17.15 -11.01
C ALA A 307 -9.75 -17.86 -9.69
N ASP A 308 -9.18 -19.03 -9.46
CA ASP A 308 -9.36 -19.81 -8.22
C ASP A 308 -8.61 -19.22 -7.00
N LEU A 309 -7.68 -18.30 -7.23
CA LEU A 309 -6.98 -17.58 -6.16
C LEU A 309 -7.47 -16.13 -6.01
N GLY A 310 -7.93 -15.51 -7.08
CA GLY A 310 -8.42 -14.13 -7.03
C GLY A 310 -9.81 -14.04 -6.39
N LYS A 311 -10.04 -12.94 -5.71
CA LYS A 311 -11.30 -12.65 -5.00
C LYS A 311 -12.51 -12.77 -5.95
N ASP A 312 -13.61 -13.32 -5.45
CA ASP A 312 -14.86 -13.54 -6.19
C ASP A 312 -14.70 -14.38 -7.48
N GLY A 313 -13.68 -15.24 -7.55
CA GLY A 313 -13.41 -16.05 -8.74
C GLY A 313 -12.84 -15.25 -9.91
N CYS A 314 -12.25 -14.08 -9.67
CA CYS A 314 -11.69 -13.23 -10.71
C CYS A 314 -10.20 -13.53 -10.93
N ALA A 315 -9.80 -13.77 -12.18
CA ALA A 315 -8.40 -13.73 -12.56
C ALA A 315 -7.90 -12.28 -12.60
N TYR A 316 -6.68 -12.04 -12.07
CA TYR A 316 -6.03 -10.75 -12.19
C TYR A 316 -4.85 -10.86 -13.15
N GLY A 317 -4.77 -9.91 -14.08
CA GLY A 317 -3.75 -9.86 -15.10
C GLY A 317 -2.92 -8.59 -15.08
N LYS A 318 -1.91 -8.58 -15.93
CA LYS A 318 -1.00 -7.44 -16.13
C LYS A 318 -1.77 -6.15 -16.39
N ARG A 319 -1.36 -5.08 -15.71
CA ARG A 319 -1.91 -3.73 -15.89
C ARG A 319 -3.41 -3.61 -15.58
N GLY A 320 -3.93 -4.54 -14.78
CA GLY A 320 -5.31 -4.53 -14.29
C GLY A 320 -5.54 -3.63 -13.08
N ALA A 321 -4.47 -3.11 -12.46
CA ALA A 321 -4.53 -2.28 -11.27
C ALA A 321 -3.29 -1.39 -11.15
N PHE A 322 -3.32 -0.42 -10.21
CA PHE A 322 -2.17 0.41 -9.86
C PHE A 322 -1.99 0.48 -8.34
N CYS A 323 -0.74 0.61 -7.90
CA CYS A 323 -0.38 0.83 -6.50
C CYS A 323 0.08 2.26 -6.28
N LEU A 324 -0.22 2.81 -5.11
CA LEU A 324 0.35 4.05 -4.57
C LEU A 324 1.00 3.70 -3.22
N GLU A 325 2.19 3.13 -3.28
CA GLU A 325 2.92 2.72 -2.09
C GLU A 325 3.67 3.93 -1.51
N THR A 326 3.17 4.42 -0.40
CA THR A 326 3.79 5.55 0.31
C THR A 326 4.95 5.02 1.14
N GLN A 327 6.17 5.45 0.83
CA GLN A 327 7.39 4.87 1.39
C GLN A 327 8.58 5.84 1.30
N ASN A 328 9.70 5.48 1.95
CA ASN A 328 10.99 6.08 1.64
C ASN A 328 11.50 5.56 0.29
N PHE A 329 12.52 6.19 -0.29
CA PHE A 329 13.10 5.76 -1.55
C PHE A 329 13.65 4.33 -1.44
N PRO A 330 13.48 3.49 -2.49
CA PRO A 330 14.12 2.17 -2.52
C PRO A 330 15.64 2.29 -2.38
N ASP A 331 16.27 1.31 -1.75
CA ASP A 331 17.72 1.26 -1.52
C ASP A 331 18.33 2.49 -0.81
N ALA A 332 17.50 3.29 -0.11
CA ALA A 332 17.92 4.57 0.48
C ALA A 332 19.10 4.43 1.46
N ILE A 333 19.25 3.28 2.10
CA ILE A 333 20.37 3.01 3.01
C ILE A 333 21.74 3.08 2.30
N ASN A 334 21.78 2.79 0.99
CA ASN A 334 22.99 2.79 0.16
C ASN A 334 23.22 4.12 -0.58
N HIS A 335 22.28 5.06 -0.48
CA HIS A 335 22.36 6.35 -1.17
C HIS A 335 22.32 7.53 -0.17
N PRO A 336 23.47 8.14 0.17
CA PRO A 336 23.53 9.18 1.21
C PRO A 336 22.78 10.48 0.87
N ASN A 337 22.43 10.68 -0.40
CA ASN A 337 21.58 11.79 -0.87
C ASN A 337 20.08 11.53 -0.76
N PHE A 338 19.68 10.30 -0.40
CA PHE A 338 18.28 9.94 -0.13
C PHE A 338 17.94 10.15 1.35
N PRO A 339 16.65 10.33 1.69
CA PRO A 339 16.24 10.35 3.09
C PRO A 339 16.63 9.04 3.80
N SER A 340 17.23 9.16 4.99
CA SER A 340 17.74 7.98 5.72
C SER A 340 16.60 7.05 6.19
N PRO A 341 16.68 5.74 5.96
CA PRO A 341 15.75 4.75 6.50
C PRO A 341 16.17 4.23 7.89
N ILE A 342 17.25 4.78 8.48
CA ILE A 342 17.79 4.31 9.76
C ILE A 342 16.83 4.66 10.89
N LEU A 343 16.36 3.64 11.60
CA LEU A 343 15.67 3.74 12.87
C LEU A 343 16.68 3.55 14.00
N ARG A 344 16.93 4.60 14.78
CA ARG A 344 17.84 4.55 15.94
C ARG A 344 17.21 3.76 17.08
N ALA A 345 18.06 3.07 17.84
CA ALA A 345 17.64 2.29 19.01
C ALA A 345 16.73 3.11 19.95
N ASN A 346 15.60 2.53 20.34
CA ASN A 346 14.63 3.10 21.27
C ASN A 346 14.01 4.44 20.83
N THR A 347 14.12 4.81 19.54
CA THR A 347 13.41 5.95 18.97
C THR A 347 12.14 5.48 18.23
N PRO A 348 11.03 6.24 18.27
CA PRO A 348 9.83 5.86 17.55
C PRO A 348 9.95 6.15 16.05
N TYR A 349 9.60 5.17 15.22
CA TYR A 349 9.23 5.38 13.82
C TYR A 349 7.73 5.71 13.78
N ARG A 350 7.34 6.74 13.05
CA ARG A 350 5.95 7.12 12.87
C ARG A 350 5.74 7.62 11.45
N GLN A 351 4.74 7.04 10.77
CA GLN A 351 4.32 7.43 9.43
C GLN A 351 2.80 7.31 9.31
N GLU A 352 2.21 8.12 8.46
CA GLU A 352 0.77 8.10 8.20
C GLU A 352 0.50 8.24 6.71
N THR A 353 -0.49 7.49 6.24
CA THR A 353 -1.04 7.59 4.89
C THR A 353 -2.55 7.64 4.96
N GLN A 354 -3.16 8.55 4.19
CA GLN A 354 -4.60 8.68 4.04
C GLN A 354 -5.00 8.47 2.60
N PHE A 355 -5.95 7.57 2.38
CA PHE A 355 -6.63 7.36 1.11
C PHE A 355 -8.08 7.83 1.25
N HIS A 356 -8.40 8.95 0.61
CA HIS A 356 -9.75 9.50 0.64
C HIS A 356 -10.47 9.24 -0.68
N PHE A 357 -11.69 8.71 -0.60
CA PHE A 357 -12.53 8.36 -1.74
C PHE A 357 -13.73 9.29 -1.84
N SER A 358 -13.93 9.88 -3.03
CA SER A 358 -15.03 10.77 -3.34
C SER A 358 -15.42 10.62 -4.81
N LEU A 359 -16.41 11.36 -5.28
CA LEU A 359 -16.70 11.44 -6.71
C LEU A 359 -15.94 12.60 -7.34
N LYS A 360 -15.54 12.44 -8.60
CA LYS A 360 -14.90 13.50 -9.38
C LYS A 360 -15.90 14.63 -9.61
N GLY A 361 -15.58 15.83 -9.14
CA GLY A 361 -16.45 17.01 -9.20
C GLY A 361 -17.19 17.34 -7.91
N GLU A 362 -17.12 16.49 -6.89
CA GLU A 362 -17.52 16.84 -5.51
C GLU A 362 -16.37 17.56 -4.81
N ALA A 363 -16.73 18.64 -4.07
CA ALA A 363 -15.76 19.49 -3.35
C ALA A 363 -15.30 18.85 -2.04
#